data_6e5b533409cb366c35910a1c6b7b4bf1
#
_entry.id   6e5b533409cb366c35910a1c6b7b4bf1
#
_cell.length_a   1.000
_cell.length_b   1.000
_cell.length_c   1.000
_cell.angle_alpha   90.00
_cell.angle_beta   90.00
_cell.angle_gamma   90.00
#
_symmetry.space_group_name_H-M   'P 1'
#
loop_
_entity.id
_entity.type
_entity.pdbx_description
1 polymer ?
#
loop_
_entity_poly.entity_id
_entity_poly.type
_entity_poly.pdbx_seq_one_letter_code
_entity_poly.pdbx_strand_id
1 'polypeptide(L)'
;MKQFEDISIGETDSFGGYEVTSEEVVDFAERYDPQPFHTDPEAAAETPFGGLVASGWHTAAMTMRLLVDNVLSGIATRGALGVDELRWRSPVRPGQTLTVETEVVETEDWDEDAGKIDVAITTRADGDIALSMVGLVLVDRRE
;
A
#
# COMPACT_ATOMS: atom_id res chain seq x y z
N MET A 1 -10.56 -16.65 -10.30
CA MET A 1 -9.76 -15.40 -10.38
C MET A 1 -10.31 -14.49 -11.47
N LYS A 2 -10.33 -13.21 -11.19
CA LYS A 2 -10.67 -12.22 -12.21
C LYS A 2 -9.53 -12.09 -13.21
N GLN A 3 -9.88 -12.08 -14.48
CA GLN A 3 -8.97 -11.80 -15.58
C GLN A 3 -9.21 -10.38 -16.08
N PHE A 4 -8.38 -9.90 -16.98
CA PHE A 4 -8.44 -8.51 -17.42
C PHE A 4 -9.84 -8.08 -17.87
N GLU A 5 -10.51 -8.94 -18.64
CA GLU A 5 -11.87 -8.69 -19.17
C GLU A 5 -12.95 -8.57 -18.08
N ASP A 6 -12.66 -9.07 -16.88
CA ASP A 6 -13.61 -9.03 -15.76
C ASP A 6 -13.50 -7.74 -14.93
N ILE A 7 -12.52 -6.87 -15.23
CA ILE A 7 -12.23 -5.67 -14.45
C ILE A 7 -12.73 -4.44 -15.19
N SER A 8 -13.45 -3.58 -14.48
CA SER A 8 -14.02 -2.36 -15.04
C SER A 8 -13.56 -1.12 -14.30
N ILE A 9 -13.40 -0.03 -15.02
CA ILE A 9 -13.14 1.29 -14.44
C ILE A 9 -14.27 1.62 -13.46
N GLY A 10 -13.92 2.11 -12.28
CA GLY A 10 -14.87 2.47 -11.24
C GLY A 10 -15.09 1.39 -10.20
N GLU A 11 -14.55 0.18 -10.39
CA GLU A 11 -14.62 -0.85 -9.34
C GLU A 11 -13.86 -0.38 -8.11
N THR A 12 -14.47 -0.51 -6.94
CA THR A 12 -13.89 -0.09 -5.67
C THR A 12 -13.89 -1.22 -4.66
N ASP A 13 -12.91 -1.19 -3.77
CA ASP A 13 -12.83 -2.09 -2.63
C ASP A 13 -12.36 -1.32 -1.41
N SER A 14 -12.73 -1.79 -0.22
CA SER A 14 -12.29 -1.22 1.04
C SER A 14 -12.10 -2.36 2.03
N PHE A 15 -10.96 -2.39 2.68
CA PHE A 15 -10.59 -3.50 3.57
C PHE A 15 -9.57 -3.05 4.62
N GLY A 16 -9.40 -3.87 5.61
CA GLY A 16 -8.47 -3.65 6.70
C GLY A 16 -8.69 -4.76 7.71
N GLY A 17 -8.06 -4.78 8.83
CA GLY A 17 -7.14 -3.79 9.29
C GLY A 17 -5.81 -4.44 9.66
N TYR A 18 -4.81 -3.67 9.52
CA TYR A 18 -3.47 -4.07 9.88
C TYR A 18 -3.04 -3.25 11.10
N GLU A 19 -2.80 -3.91 12.24
CA GLU A 19 -2.38 -3.24 13.45
C GLU A 19 -0.86 -2.98 13.40
N VAL A 20 -0.47 -1.72 13.55
CA VAL A 20 0.92 -1.30 13.53
C VAL A 20 1.52 -1.47 14.93
N THR A 21 2.61 -2.22 15.04
CA THR A 21 3.30 -2.45 16.33
C THR A 21 4.65 -1.76 16.35
N SER A 22 5.09 -1.34 17.55
CA SER A 22 6.41 -0.75 17.74
C SER A 22 7.52 -1.70 17.31
N GLU A 23 7.38 -2.99 17.63
CA GLU A 23 8.37 -4.00 17.30
C GLU A 23 8.57 -4.09 15.79
N GLU A 24 7.47 -4.16 15.03
CA GLU A 24 7.54 -4.24 13.57
C GLU A 24 8.10 -2.98 12.94
N VAL A 25 7.72 -1.80 13.45
CA VAL A 25 8.23 -0.52 12.98
C VAL A 25 9.76 -0.47 13.09
N VAL A 26 10.28 -0.86 14.26
CA VAL A 26 11.73 -0.86 14.50
C VAL A 26 12.43 -1.93 13.67
N ASP A 27 11.90 -3.14 13.61
CA ASP A 27 12.50 -4.25 12.84
C ASP A 27 12.64 -3.91 11.35
N PHE A 28 11.58 -3.35 10.76
CA PHE A 28 11.63 -2.93 9.36
C PHE A 28 12.67 -1.83 9.16
N ALA A 29 12.65 -0.83 10.01
CA ALA A 29 13.54 0.32 9.88
C ALA A 29 15.01 -0.07 10.06
N GLU A 30 15.34 -0.95 10.99
CA GLU A 30 16.71 -1.41 11.18
C GLU A 30 17.27 -2.09 9.94
N ARG A 31 16.41 -2.72 9.14
CA ARG A 31 16.84 -3.39 7.92
C ARG A 31 16.92 -2.46 6.71
N TYR A 32 16.01 -1.47 6.61
CA TYR A 32 15.83 -0.74 5.35
C TYR A 32 15.84 0.77 5.46
N ASP A 33 15.66 1.34 6.66
CA ASP A 33 15.55 2.79 6.85
C ASP A 33 15.95 3.16 8.30
N PRO A 34 17.22 2.94 8.66
CA PRO A 34 17.66 3.06 10.06
C PRO A 34 17.87 4.51 10.51
N GLN A 35 16.85 5.33 10.37
CA GLN A 35 16.86 6.68 10.90
C GLN A 35 16.30 6.68 12.32
N PRO A 36 16.84 7.53 13.23
CA PRO A 36 16.46 7.48 14.66
C PRO A 36 14.97 7.59 14.96
N PHE A 37 14.23 8.39 14.19
CA PHE A 37 12.78 8.55 14.42
C PHE A 37 11.98 7.31 14.03
N HIS A 38 12.61 6.32 13.38
CA HIS A 38 12.00 5.02 13.07
C HIS A 38 12.53 3.88 13.94
N THR A 39 13.66 4.06 14.60
CA THR A 39 14.35 2.98 15.32
C THR A 39 14.47 3.19 16.83
N ASP A 40 14.43 4.43 17.29
CA ASP A 40 14.70 4.78 18.69
C ASP A 40 13.57 5.65 19.25
N PRO A 41 12.70 5.08 20.11
CA PRO A 41 11.58 5.85 20.67
C PRO A 41 12.00 7.10 21.43
N GLU A 42 13.13 7.07 22.14
CA GLU A 42 13.62 8.23 22.89
C GLU A 42 14.08 9.35 21.95
N ALA A 43 14.85 8.98 20.92
CA ALA A 43 15.31 9.95 19.92
C ALA A 43 14.12 10.49 19.12
N ALA A 44 13.16 9.65 18.78
CA ALA A 44 11.95 10.04 18.05
C ALA A 44 11.12 11.07 18.83
N ALA A 45 11.05 10.94 20.15
CA ALA A 45 10.31 11.86 21.01
C ALA A 45 10.86 13.28 20.95
N GLU A 46 12.15 13.44 20.64
CA GLU A 46 12.81 14.75 20.53
C GLU A 46 12.63 15.40 19.15
N THR A 47 11.98 14.70 18.21
CA THR A 47 11.73 15.20 16.87
C THR A 47 10.36 15.87 16.78
N PRO A 48 10.06 16.61 15.68
CA PRO A 48 8.73 17.15 15.45
C PRO A 48 7.63 16.10 15.42
N PHE A 49 7.96 14.81 15.17
CA PHE A 49 6.98 13.73 15.23
C PHE A 49 6.51 13.45 16.66
N GLY A 50 7.30 13.78 17.68
CA GLY A 50 6.95 13.60 19.08
C GLY A 50 6.90 12.14 19.54
N GLY A 51 7.39 11.21 18.74
CA GLY A 51 7.42 9.78 19.04
C GLY A 51 7.77 8.96 17.81
N LEU A 52 7.85 7.65 18.00
CA LEU A 52 8.21 6.71 16.94
C LEU A 52 7.19 6.74 15.81
N VAL A 53 7.68 6.79 14.57
CA VAL A 53 6.84 6.70 13.36
C VAL A 53 7.43 5.64 12.43
N ALA A 54 6.55 4.96 11.69
CA ALA A 54 6.95 3.98 10.70
C ALA A 54 7.62 4.66 9.49
N SER A 55 8.61 3.99 8.91
CA SER A 55 9.14 4.40 7.61
C SER A 55 8.00 4.42 6.59
N GLY A 56 8.01 5.39 5.69
CA GLY A 56 7.04 5.42 4.59
C GLY A 56 7.08 4.13 3.76
N TRP A 57 8.26 3.56 3.57
CA TRP A 57 8.41 2.28 2.87
C TRP A 57 7.77 1.12 3.63
N HIS A 58 7.77 1.19 4.96
CA HIS A 58 7.05 0.21 5.78
C HIS A 58 5.54 0.36 5.60
N THR A 59 5.03 1.59 5.58
CA THR A 59 3.62 1.84 5.31
C THR A 59 3.22 1.29 3.96
N ALA A 60 4.06 1.47 2.94
CA ALA A 60 3.84 0.88 1.62
C ALA A 60 3.84 -0.65 1.66
N ALA A 61 4.74 -1.25 2.44
CA ALA A 61 4.82 -2.71 2.58
C ALA A 61 3.59 -3.28 3.30
N MET A 62 3.12 -2.64 4.36
CA MET A 62 1.89 -3.04 5.05
C MET A 62 0.67 -2.90 4.14
N THR A 63 0.63 -1.83 3.36
CA THR A 63 -0.40 -1.63 2.33
C THR A 63 -0.38 -2.77 1.33
N MET A 64 0.80 -3.17 0.86
CA MET A 64 0.95 -4.29 -0.08
C MET A 64 0.41 -5.60 0.51
N ARG A 65 0.68 -5.86 1.79
CA ARG A 65 0.15 -7.07 2.45
C ARG A 65 -1.38 -7.08 2.43
N LEU A 66 -2.01 -5.95 2.73
CA LEU A 66 -3.46 -5.83 2.69
C LEU A 66 -4.00 -5.99 1.27
N LEU A 67 -3.32 -5.41 0.28
CA LEU A 67 -3.70 -5.55 -1.13
C LEU A 67 -3.67 -7.01 -1.59
N VAL A 68 -2.60 -7.73 -1.27
CA VAL A 68 -2.45 -9.14 -1.65
C VAL A 68 -3.55 -9.96 -0.99
N ASP A 69 -3.76 -9.81 0.30
CA ASP A 69 -4.72 -10.61 1.05
C ASP A 69 -6.18 -10.38 0.63
N ASN A 70 -6.51 -9.18 0.17
CA ASN A 70 -7.91 -8.80 -0.04
C ASN A 70 -8.31 -8.57 -1.50
N VAL A 71 -7.38 -8.22 -2.37
CA VAL A 71 -7.69 -7.87 -3.76
C VAL A 71 -6.86 -8.69 -4.74
N LEU A 72 -5.54 -8.60 -4.64
CA LEU A 72 -4.65 -9.17 -5.66
C LEU A 72 -4.69 -10.69 -5.71
N SER A 73 -4.95 -11.35 -4.58
CA SER A 73 -5.11 -12.82 -4.56
C SER A 73 -6.32 -13.29 -5.37
N GLY A 74 -7.29 -12.42 -5.62
CA GLY A 74 -8.48 -12.72 -6.43
C GLY A 74 -8.36 -12.31 -7.90
N ILE A 75 -7.21 -11.79 -8.31
CA ILE A 75 -6.95 -11.31 -9.66
C ILE A 75 -5.79 -12.09 -10.27
N ALA A 76 -5.90 -12.43 -11.55
CA ALA A 76 -4.84 -13.12 -12.28
C ALA A 76 -3.69 -12.16 -12.62
N THR A 77 -3.01 -11.67 -11.59
CA THR A 77 -1.91 -10.72 -11.76
C THR A 77 -0.69 -11.38 -12.40
N ARG A 78 -0.06 -10.64 -13.31
CA ARG A 78 1.18 -11.08 -13.97
C ARG A 78 2.40 -10.34 -13.38
N GLY A 79 2.16 -9.30 -12.64
CA GLY A 79 3.18 -8.44 -12.05
C GLY A 79 2.74 -6.99 -12.09
N ALA A 80 3.60 -6.12 -11.63
CA ALA A 80 3.35 -4.69 -11.65
C ALA A 80 4.52 -3.97 -12.31
N LEU A 81 4.20 -2.88 -13.01
CA LEU A 81 5.23 -2.06 -13.67
C LEU A 81 5.83 -1.04 -12.70
N GLY A 82 5.10 -0.73 -11.64
CA GLY A 82 5.54 0.27 -10.67
C GLY A 82 4.36 0.95 -10.01
N VAL A 83 4.65 2.05 -9.34
CA VAL A 83 3.63 2.93 -8.75
C VAL A 83 3.91 4.37 -9.17
N ASP A 84 2.85 5.11 -9.44
CA ASP A 84 2.90 6.53 -9.74
C ASP A 84 2.36 7.32 -8.56
N GLU A 85 2.81 8.56 -8.43
CA GLU A 85 2.29 9.53 -7.47
C GLU A 85 2.27 9.02 -6.02
N LEU A 86 3.31 8.28 -5.63
CA LEU A 86 3.46 7.82 -4.25
C LEU A 86 3.70 9.03 -3.34
N ARG A 87 2.81 9.19 -2.35
CA ARG A 87 2.92 10.26 -1.35
C ARG A 87 2.62 9.72 0.03
N TRP A 88 3.45 10.06 0.99
CA TRP A 88 3.19 9.81 2.41
C TRP A 88 2.55 11.06 2.99
N ARG A 89 1.24 10.99 3.22
CA ARG A 89 0.40 12.15 3.57
C ARG A 89 0.44 12.50 5.05
N SER A 90 0.60 11.51 5.91
CA SER A 90 0.74 11.69 7.36
C SER A 90 1.55 10.55 7.96
N PRO A 91 2.20 10.77 9.11
CA PRO A 91 2.98 9.72 9.75
C PRO A 91 2.09 8.60 10.27
N VAL A 92 2.62 7.37 10.21
CA VAL A 92 1.98 6.19 10.78
C VAL A 92 2.67 5.86 12.10
N ARG A 93 1.88 5.65 13.14
CA ARG A 93 2.39 5.44 14.50
C ARG A 93 2.03 4.05 15.02
N PRO A 94 2.88 3.49 15.90
CA PRO A 94 2.51 2.25 16.60
C PRO A 94 1.17 2.42 17.32
N GLY A 95 0.36 1.37 17.28
CA GLY A 95 -0.98 1.36 17.87
C GLY A 95 -2.10 1.74 16.91
N GLN A 96 -1.77 2.34 15.78
CA GLN A 96 -2.76 2.65 14.76
C GLN A 96 -3.13 1.41 13.95
N THR A 97 -4.32 1.41 13.37
CA THR A 97 -4.79 0.36 12.48
C THR A 97 -4.91 0.91 11.07
N LEU A 98 -4.31 0.20 10.11
CA LEU A 98 -4.36 0.59 8.70
C LEU A 98 -5.57 -0.03 8.01
N THR A 99 -6.22 0.78 7.18
CA THR A 99 -7.24 0.34 6.24
C THR A 99 -6.88 0.84 4.86
N VAL A 100 -7.36 0.15 3.82
CA VAL A 100 -7.02 0.47 2.44
C VAL A 100 -8.29 0.59 1.61
N GLU A 101 -8.32 1.59 0.75
CA GLU A 101 -9.36 1.78 -0.25
C GLU A 101 -8.72 1.71 -1.63
N THR A 102 -9.36 1.03 -2.57
CA THR A 102 -8.88 0.94 -3.95
C THR A 102 -9.97 1.31 -4.93
N GLU A 103 -9.55 1.88 -6.06
CA GLU A 103 -10.45 2.16 -7.18
C GLU A 103 -9.69 1.92 -8.49
N VAL A 104 -10.28 1.16 -9.39
CA VAL A 104 -9.75 1.01 -10.76
C VAL A 104 -10.06 2.29 -11.52
N VAL A 105 -9.03 3.03 -11.88
CA VAL A 105 -9.19 4.35 -12.53
C VAL A 105 -8.88 4.33 -14.02
N GLU A 106 -8.18 3.31 -14.51
CA GLU A 106 -7.85 3.17 -15.92
C GLU A 106 -7.68 1.70 -16.27
N THR A 107 -8.05 1.33 -17.50
CA THR A 107 -7.76 0.01 -18.08
C THR A 107 -7.27 0.24 -19.49
N GLU A 108 -6.24 -0.51 -19.91
CA GLU A 108 -5.75 -0.43 -21.28
C GLU A 108 -5.18 -1.76 -21.75
N ASP A 109 -5.17 -1.95 -23.06
CA ASP A 109 -4.51 -3.11 -23.67
C ASP A 109 -3.02 -3.01 -23.46
N TRP A 110 -2.37 -4.12 -23.17
CA TRP A 110 -0.91 -4.17 -23.00
C TRP A 110 -0.25 -5.01 -24.07
N ASP A 111 -0.56 -6.30 -24.10
CA ASP A 111 -0.07 -7.22 -25.14
C ASP A 111 -1.11 -8.33 -25.39
N GLU A 112 -0.72 -9.37 -26.13
CA GLU A 112 -1.61 -10.48 -26.47
C GLU A 112 -2.10 -11.25 -25.24
N ASP A 113 -1.30 -11.29 -24.18
CA ASP A 113 -1.54 -12.11 -23.00
C ASP A 113 -2.02 -11.34 -21.78
N ALA A 114 -1.88 -10.01 -21.77
CA ALA A 114 -2.19 -9.18 -20.62
C ALA A 114 -2.81 -7.85 -20.98
N GLY A 115 -3.59 -7.32 -20.03
CA GLY A 115 -4.01 -5.93 -20.00
C GLY A 115 -3.37 -5.24 -18.80
N LYS A 116 -3.39 -3.93 -18.80
CA LYS A 116 -2.87 -3.09 -17.71
C LYS A 116 -4.05 -2.39 -17.02
N ILE A 117 -4.03 -2.40 -15.70
CA ILE A 117 -4.99 -1.60 -14.91
C ILE A 117 -4.22 -0.64 -14.02
N ASP A 118 -4.76 0.57 -13.89
CA ASP A 118 -4.26 1.56 -12.94
C ASP A 118 -5.22 1.58 -11.76
N VAL A 119 -4.68 1.37 -10.58
CA VAL A 119 -5.45 1.28 -9.34
C VAL A 119 -5.04 2.40 -8.40
N ALA A 120 -5.98 3.30 -8.12
CA ALA A 120 -5.77 4.33 -7.09
C ALA A 120 -5.88 3.66 -5.73
N ILE A 121 -4.88 3.86 -4.89
CA ILE A 121 -4.75 3.21 -3.58
C ILE A 121 -4.62 4.29 -2.52
N THR A 122 -5.45 4.22 -1.49
CA THR A 122 -5.41 5.12 -0.34
C THR A 122 -5.31 4.28 0.93
N THR A 123 -4.28 4.52 1.72
CA THR A 123 -4.11 3.88 3.03
C THR A 123 -4.42 4.89 4.11
N ARG A 124 -5.28 4.51 5.05
CA ARG A 124 -5.63 5.35 6.22
C ARG A 124 -5.10 4.70 7.49
N ALA A 125 -4.60 5.55 8.38
CA ALA A 125 -4.21 5.15 9.74
C ALA A 125 -5.20 5.80 10.69
N ASP A 126 -6.05 4.98 11.33
CA ASP A 126 -7.13 5.45 12.22
C ASP A 126 -7.98 6.56 11.58
N GLY A 127 -8.26 6.43 10.29
CA GLY A 127 -9.10 7.35 9.53
C GLY A 127 -8.36 8.46 8.77
N ASP A 128 -7.13 8.80 9.17
CA ASP A 128 -6.34 9.82 8.48
C ASP A 128 -5.60 9.21 7.28
N ILE A 129 -5.56 9.93 6.16
CA ILE A 129 -4.83 9.44 4.99
C ILE A 129 -3.33 9.45 5.28
N ALA A 130 -2.73 8.27 5.26
CA ALA A 130 -1.29 8.08 5.49
C ALA A 130 -0.50 7.96 4.19
N LEU A 131 -1.07 7.30 3.19
CA LEU A 131 -0.41 7.04 1.92
C LEU A 131 -1.42 7.12 0.78
N SER A 132 -0.99 7.67 -0.36
CA SER A 132 -1.75 7.57 -1.61
C SER A 132 -0.79 7.24 -2.75
N MET A 133 -1.24 6.43 -3.71
CA MET A 133 -0.46 6.07 -4.88
C MET A 133 -1.37 5.49 -5.96
N VAL A 134 -0.81 5.32 -7.16
CA VAL A 134 -1.48 4.62 -8.26
C VAL A 134 -0.63 3.42 -8.63
N GLY A 135 -1.15 2.22 -8.42
CA GLY A 135 -0.49 0.98 -8.80
C GLY A 135 -0.71 0.68 -10.27
N LEU A 136 0.35 0.29 -10.97
CA LEU A 136 0.31 -0.06 -12.40
C LEU A 136 0.45 -1.57 -12.51
N VAL A 137 -0.66 -2.29 -12.70
CA VAL A 137 -0.73 -3.74 -12.56
C VAL A 137 -1.04 -4.41 -13.89
N LEU A 138 -0.29 -5.46 -14.22
CA LEU A 138 -0.57 -6.30 -15.37
C LEU A 138 -1.44 -7.48 -14.95
N VAL A 139 -2.49 -7.73 -15.70
CA VAL A 139 -3.47 -8.78 -15.42
C VAL A 139 -3.63 -9.66 -16.64
N ASP A 140 -3.62 -10.99 -16.41
CA ASP A 140 -3.76 -11.95 -17.50
C ASP A 140 -5.10 -11.79 -18.22
N ARG A 141 -5.07 -11.96 -19.53
CA ARG A 141 -6.27 -12.03 -20.36
C ARG A 141 -6.85 -13.43 -20.36
N ARG A 142 -8.13 -13.50 -20.65
CA ARG A 142 -8.82 -14.76 -20.93
C ARG A 142 -8.23 -15.37 -22.21
N GLU A 143 -8.00 -16.66 -22.18
CA GLU A 143 -7.55 -17.40 -23.37
C GLU A 143 -8.66 -17.55 -24.42
#